data_64a0fdfc4a4e60980077b1b39b074723
#
_entry.id   64a0fdfc4a4e60980077b1b39b074723
#
_cell.length_a   1.000
_cell.length_b   1.000
_cell.length_c   1.000
_cell.angle_alpha   90.00
_cell.angle_beta   90.00
_cell.angle_gamma   90.00
#
_symmetry.space_group_name_H-M   'P 1'
#
loop_
_entity.id
_entity.type
_entity.pdbx_description
1 polymer ?
#
loop_
_entity_poly.entity_id
_entity_poly.type
_entity_poly.pdbx_seq_one_letter_code
_entity_poly.pdbx_strand_id
1 'polypeptide(L)'
;MKVLIITGKLASGIVREAVSASSHEIHVHVVNTPIAAFLTPRRIISELHKINFSDGAPDVIIVPGLIPKDVKVVWEQTGIPAYKGPTDAADLPIVLDMLDELELSTRKPADRLIEEEQRRRALQFIEEFENDAEKRKGLLERDENILIGNLPVGRDFPMRVLAEVANAPLLLKEGKLRERIEYFIRSGADMIDLGMLAGEDNSDLLPEIIETARSAAPNIPLSVDSLNPPEIEAAVDCGVEMILSLDLGNYRDVIRSLRKNSVPAVILPTDYNEGWVPETVEERVEALEKLKGKCRGIDVIADPVLDPVNSRSIVESVMACRMYTERNPDPVFFGVGNVTELLDADSTGVNALLAGFGMELGVSILFTPEESGKALGSVHELSAASKMMFLARNRGSVPKDLGINLVLFKDKRKPSRIVEEISVPTIEAEGGMKFVRDRCGSFKIMVEDGRIKAVLYDKTEPVIAFTSDSAKRLYEEIINRKLVSRLEHAAYLGAELQKAEIALRTGKGYVQDFELFERSALFENGQR
;
A
#
# COMPACT_ATOMS: atom_id res chain seq x y z
N MET A 1 -21.78 -30.04 -9.00
CA MET A 1 -23.02 -29.21 -9.03
C MET A 1 -23.42 -28.92 -10.47
N LYS A 2 -24.74 -28.71 -10.71
CA LYS A 2 -25.28 -28.18 -11.96
C LYS A 2 -25.31 -26.65 -11.88
N VAL A 3 -24.55 -25.96 -12.72
CA VAL A 3 -24.43 -24.50 -12.70
C VAL A 3 -24.99 -23.90 -13.97
N LEU A 4 -25.93 -22.96 -13.83
CA LEU A 4 -26.47 -22.20 -14.95
C LEU A 4 -25.78 -20.82 -14.99
N ILE A 5 -25.07 -20.52 -16.07
CA ILE A 5 -24.44 -19.22 -16.29
C ILE A 5 -25.27 -18.41 -17.27
N ILE A 6 -25.69 -17.23 -16.85
CA ILE A 6 -26.41 -16.25 -17.67
C ILE A 6 -25.42 -15.25 -18.26
N THR A 7 -25.48 -15.01 -19.56
CA THR A 7 -24.62 -14.02 -20.21
C THR A 7 -25.31 -13.30 -21.37
N GLY A 8 -24.69 -12.24 -21.89
CA GLY A 8 -25.09 -11.55 -23.10
C GLY A 8 -24.37 -12.10 -24.34
N LYS A 9 -24.83 -11.67 -25.54
CA LYS A 9 -24.28 -12.17 -26.81
C LYS A 9 -22.76 -11.98 -26.93
N LEU A 10 -22.27 -10.78 -26.63
CA LEU A 10 -20.87 -10.43 -26.84
C LEU A 10 -19.90 -11.23 -25.94
N ALA A 11 -20.28 -11.47 -24.69
CA ALA A 11 -19.45 -12.23 -23.76
C ALA A 11 -19.60 -13.76 -23.93
N SER A 12 -20.52 -14.24 -24.75
CA SER A 12 -20.88 -15.68 -24.83
C SER A 12 -19.70 -16.57 -25.27
N GLY A 13 -18.85 -16.10 -26.18
CA GLY A 13 -17.66 -16.83 -26.63
C GLY A 13 -16.67 -17.02 -25.49
N ILE A 14 -16.30 -15.93 -24.81
CA ILE A 14 -15.38 -15.92 -23.66
C ILE A 14 -15.92 -16.80 -22.53
N VAL A 15 -17.21 -16.66 -22.20
CA VAL A 15 -17.85 -17.48 -21.16
C VAL A 15 -17.76 -18.96 -21.48
N ARG A 16 -18.07 -19.40 -22.72
CA ARG A 16 -18.00 -20.81 -23.12
C ARG A 16 -16.58 -21.37 -23.07
N GLU A 17 -15.60 -20.58 -23.49
CA GLU A 17 -14.19 -20.93 -23.40
C GLU A 17 -13.73 -21.07 -21.94
N ALA A 18 -14.06 -20.07 -21.10
CA ALA A 18 -13.69 -20.03 -19.71
C ALA A 18 -14.23 -21.23 -18.90
N VAL A 19 -15.43 -21.72 -19.22
CA VAL A 19 -16.05 -22.82 -18.47
C VAL A 19 -15.76 -24.21 -19.04
N SER A 20 -15.06 -24.29 -20.18
CA SER A 20 -14.85 -25.55 -20.89
C SER A 20 -14.06 -26.61 -20.10
N ALA A 21 -13.21 -26.18 -19.18
CA ALA A 21 -12.37 -27.05 -18.34
C ALA A 21 -12.94 -27.28 -16.92
N SER A 22 -14.14 -26.78 -16.62
CA SER A 22 -14.75 -26.93 -15.29
C SER A 22 -15.09 -28.37 -14.95
N SER A 23 -14.91 -28.75 -13.69
CA SER A 23 -15.37 -30.03 -13.14
C SER A 23 -16.89 -30.08 -12.86
N HIS A 24 -17.57 -28.96 -12.95
CA HIS A 24 -19.02 -28.85 -12.74
C HIS A 24 -19.80 -29.05 -14.05
N GLU A 25 -21.05 -29.48 -13.95
CA GLU A 25 -21.96 -29.55 -15.09
C GLU A 25 -22.46 -28.13 -15.40
N ILE A 26 -21.89 -27.51 -16.46
CA ILE A 26 -22.17 -26.12 -16.79
C ILE A 26 -23.14 -25.99 -17.96
N HIS A 27 -24.21 -25.23 -17.76
CA HIS A 27 -25.10 -24.80 -18.85
C HIS A 27 -24.96 -23.26 -19.02
N VAL A 28 -24.67 -22.82 -20.25
CA VAL A 28 -24.55 -21.39 -20.58
C VAL A 28 -25.77 -20.92 -21.36
N HIS A 29 -26.58 -20.06 -20.73
CA HIS A 29 -27.75 -19.43 -21.38
C HIS A 29 -27.40 -18.02 -21.84
N VAL A 30 -27.51 -17.80 -23.16
CA VAL A 30 -27.20 -16.51 -23.79
C VAL A 30 -28.50 -15.73 -24.01
N VAL A 31 -28.64 -14.65 -23.26
CA VAL A 31 -29.80 -13.73 -23.41
C VAL A 31 -29.62 -12.89 -24.66
N ASN A 32 -30.73 -12.63 -25.36
CA ASN A 32 -30.75 -11.77 -26.55
C ASN A 32 -30.58 -10.29 -26.14
N THR A 33 -29.37 -9.97 -25.61
CA THR A 33 -28.93 -8.61 -25.30
C THR A 33 -27.44 -8.52 -25.67
N PRO A 34 -26.96 -7.43 -26.29
CA PRO A 34 -25.54 -7.31 -26.66
C PRO A 34 -24.64 -7.40 -25.42
N ILE A 35 -24.81 -6.50 -24.48
CA ILE A 35 -23.94 -6.30 -23.33
C ILE A 35 -24.56 -6.92 -22.07
N ALA A 36 -23.82 -7.85 -21.45
CA ALA A 36 -24.27 -8.56 -20.26
C ALA A 36 -24.54 -7.63 -19.05
N ALA A 37 -23.81 -6.54 -18.91
CA ALA A 37 -24.01 -5.55 -17.85
C ALA A 37 -25.39 -4.84 -17.89
N PHE A 38 -26.04 -4.83 -19.04
CA PHE A 38 -27.37 -4.23 -19.19
C PHE A 38 -28.51 -5.20 -18.85
N LEU A 39 -28.20 -6.42 -18.48
CA LEU A 39 -29.19 -7.35 -17.97
C LEU A 39 -29.78 -6.82 -16.67
N THR A 40 -31.08 -6.98 -16.55
CA THR A 40 -31.79 -6.67 -15.30
C THR A 40 -32.31 -7.94 -14.67
N PRO A 41 -32.48 -8.00 -13.34
CA PRO A 41 -33.08 -9.16 -12.68
C PRO A 41 -34.43 -9.59 -13.29
N ARG A 42 -35.28 -8.64 -13.64
CA ARG A 42 -36.57 -8.92 -14.32
C ARG A 42 -36.39 -9.59 -15.67
N ARG A 43 -35.40 -9.16 -16.46
CA ARG A 43 -35.12 -9.77 -17.77
C ARG A 43 -34.59 -11.20 -17.59
N ILE A 44 -33.70 -11.42 -16.61
CA ILE A 44 -33.17 -12.74 -16.28
C ILE A 44 -34.33 -13.69 -15.90
N ILE A 45 -35.23 -13.28 -15.03
CA ILE A 45 -36.38 -14.07 -14.63
C ILE A 45 -37.26 -14.43 -15.86
N SER A 46 -37.54 -13.45 -16.72
CA SER A 46 -38.30 -13.70 -17.96
C SER A 46 -37.64 -14.69 -18.90
N GLU A 47 -36.29 -14.71 -18.96
CA GLU A 47 -35.56 -15.70 -19.76
C GLU A 47 -35.55 -17.08 -19.09
N LEU A 48 -35.41 -17.15 -17.77
CA LEU A 48 -35.43 -18.40 -17.01
C LEU A 48 -36.78 -19.15 -17.16
N HIS A 49 -37.90 -18.42 -17.23
CA HIS A 49 -39.20 -19.01 -17.49
C HIS A 49 -39.36 -19.65 -18.89
N LYS A 50 -38.46 -19.34 -19.83
CA LYS A 50 -38.45 -19.93 -21.18
C LYS A 50 -37.59 -21.19 -21.24
N ILE A 51 -36.74 -21.44 -20.24
CA ILE A 51 -35.88 -22.61 -20.20
C ILE A 51 -36.67 -23.79 -19.66
N ASN A 52 -36.70 -24.87 -20.42
CA ASN A 52 -37.25 -26.13 -19.94
C ASN A 52 -36.14 -26.93 -19.23
N PHE A 53 -36.25 -27.07 -17.92
CA PHE A 53 -35.32 -27.86 -17.10
C PHE A 53 -35.73 -29.36 -17.10
N SER A 54 -35.85 -29.98 -18.27
CA SER A 54 -36.21 -31.42 -18.39
C SER A 54 -35.23 -32.35 -17.69
N ASP A 55 -33.95 -31.95 -17.62
CA ASP A 55 -32.86 -32.74 -17.01
C ASP A 55 -32.60 -32.36 -15.54
N GLY A 56 -33.54 -31.64 -14.90
CA GLY A 56 -33.46 -31.13 -13.55
C GLY A 56 -33.03 -29.67 -13.48
N ALA A 57 -33.52 -28.98 -12.46
CA ALA A 57 -33.14 -27.58 -12.20
C ALA A 57 -31.65 -27.47 -11.84
N PRO A 58 -31.00 -26.35 -12.18
CA PRO A 58 -29.61 -26.10 -11.73
C PRO A 58 -29.58 -25.89 -10.22
N ASP A 59 -28.45 -26.26 -9.60
CA ASP A 59 -28.19 -26.04 -8.18
C ASP A 59 -27.96 -24.55 -7.89
N VAL A 60 -27.35 -23.83 -8.86
CA VAL A 60 -27.02 -22.42 -8.72
C VAL A 60 -27.05 -21.70 -10.07
N ILE A 61 -27.46 -20.43 -10.04
CA ILE A 61 -27.40 -19.50 -11.18
C ILE A 61 -26.30 -18.47 -10.94
N ILE A 62 -25.37 -18.35 -11.89
CA ILE A 62 -24.34 -17.30 -11.91
C ILE A 62 -24.74 -16.28 -12.98
N VAL A 63 -24.91 -15.03 -12.56
CA VAL A 63 -25.21 -13.91 -13.45
C VAL A 63 -24.01 -12.98 -13.59
N PRO A 64 -23.93 -12.13 -14.64
CA PRO A 64 -22.79 -11.22 -14.80
C PRO A 64 -22.55 -10.32 -13.59
N GLY A 65 -21.30 -10.25 -13.10
CA GLY A 65 -20.92 -9.44 -11.94
C GLY A 65 -21.18 -7.94 -12.12
N LEU A 66 -21.14 -7.46 -13.36
CA LEU A 66 -21.37 -6.05 -13.73
C LEU A 66 -22.81 -5.58 -13.61
N ILE A 67 -23.78 -6.46 -13.35
CA ILE A 67 -25.18 -6.04 -13.16
C ILE A 67 -25.26 -5.11 -11.94
N PRO A 68 -25.73 -3.85 -12.08
CA PRO A 68 -25.67 -2.88 -10.96
C PRO A 68 -26.67 -3.18 -9.85
N LYS A 69 -27.75 -3.93 -10.12
CA LYS A 69 -28.82 -4.21 -9.16
C LYS A 69 -28.54 -5.49 -8.36
N ASP A 70 -29.14 -5.58 -7.17
CA ASP A 70 -29.21 -6.80 -6.37
C ASP A 70 -29.98 -7.88 -7.14
N VAL A 71 -29.41 -9.07 -7.22
CA VAL A 71 -30.01 -10.20 -7.97
C VAL A 71 -30.80 -11.18 -7.07
N LYS A 72 -30.94 -10.84 -5.79
CA LYS A 72 -31.70 -11.64 -4.81
C LYS A 72 -33.13 -11.97 -5.29
N VAL A 73 -33.77 -11.03 -5.99
CA VAL A 73 -35.12 -11.21 -6.56
C VAL A 73 -35.20 -12.35 -7.59
N VAL A 74 -34.06 -12.68 -8.25
CA VAL A 74 -34.03 -13.85 -9.16
C VAL A 74 -34.18 -15.12 -8.35
N TRP A 75 -33.45 -15.26 -7.27
CA TRP A 75 -33.56 -16.37 -6.33
C TRP A 75 -34.98 -16.46 -5.75
N GLU A 76 -35.53 -15.37 -5.23
CA GLU A 76 -36.84 -15.32 -4.58
C GLU A 76 -38.00 -15.75 -5.53
N GLN A 77 -37.88 -15.44 -6.84
CA GLN A 77 -38.94 -15.76 -7.81
C GLN A 77 -38.76 -17.10 -8.52
N THR A 78 -37.53 -17.61 -8.60
CA THR A 78 -37.28 -18.89 -9.29
C THR A 78 -37.13 -20.07 -8.33
N GLY A 79 -36.89 -19.81 -7.04
CA GLY A 79 -36.54 -20.83 -6.05
C GLY A 79 -35.11 -21.37 -6.18
N ILE A 80 -34.34 -20.92 -7.19
CA ILE A 80 -32.97 -21.38 -7.46
C ILE A 80 -31.99 -20.30 -6.95
N PRO A 81 -30.98 -20.67 -6.12
CA PRO A 81 -29.98 -19.75 -5.67
C PRO A 81 -29.31 -19.01 -6.85
N ALA A 82 -29.30 -17.68 -6.80
CA ALA A 82 -28.76 -16.85 -7.87
C ALA A 82 -27.79 -15.81 -7.30
N TYR A 83 -26.57 -15.80 -7.83
CA TYR A 83 -25.47 -14.94 -7.35
C TYR A 83 -24.79 -14.24 -8.50
N LYS A 84 -24.09 -13.14 -8.17
CA LYS A 84 -23.22 -12.46 -9.11
C LYS A 84 -21.93 -13.25 -9.32
N GLY A 85 -21.61 -13.49 -10.56
CA GLY A 85 -20.31 -13.97 -11.01
C GLY A 85 -19.25 -12.85 -11.00
N PRO A 86 -18.08 -13.08 -11.62
CA PRO A 86 -17.02 -12.09 -11.71
C PRO A 86 -17.42 -10.94 -12.66
N THR A 87 -16.69 -9.82 -12.55
CA THR A 87 -16.86 -8.68 -13.46
C THR A 87 -16.26 -8.96 -14.84
N ASP A 88 -15.19 -9.75 -14.90
CA ASP A 88 -14.61 -10.28 -16.14
C ASP A 88 -14.96 -11.77 -16.29
N ALA A 89 -15.50 -12.14 -17.45
CA ALA A 89 -15.86 -13.52 -17.75
C ALA A 89 -14.63 -14.47 -17.75
N ALA A 90 -13.43 -13.94 -17.98
CA ALA A 90 -12.18 -14.71 -17.90
C ALA A 90 -11.87 -15.22 -16.49
N ASP A 91 -12.49 -14.67 -15.45
CA ASP A 91 -12.31 -15.08 -14.06
C ASP A 91 -13.31 -16.18 -13.62
N LEU A 92 -14.24 -16.58 -14.50
CA LEU A 92 -15.19 -17.66 -14.21
C LEU A 92 -14.51 -18.97 -13.75
N PRO A 93 -13.40 -19.44 -14.32
CA PRO A 93 -12.74 -20.67 -13.83
C PRO A 93 -12.42 -20.61 -12.34
N ILE A 94 -11.88 -19.49 -11.86
CA ILE A 94 -11.50 -19.31 -10.45
C ILE A 94 -12.74 -19.33 -9.55
N VAL A 95 -13.82 -18.68 -9.99
CA VAL A 95 -15.08 -18.68 -9.25
C VAL A 95 -15.67 -20.09 -9.16
N LEU A 96 -15.62 -20.83 -10.27
CA LEU A 96 -16.14 -22.20 -10.34
C LEU A 96 -15.33 -23.16 -9.48
N ASP A 97 -14.00 -23.05 -9.48
CA ASP A 97 -13.12 -23.89 -8.66
C ASP A 97 -13.31 -23.65 -7.15
N MET A 98 -13.80 -22.46 -6.78
CA MET A 98 -14.02 -22.06 -5.38
C MET A 98 -15.50 -22.12 -4.95
N LEU A 99 -16.41 -22.63 -5.78
CA LEU A 99 -17.85 -22.60 -5.50
C LEU A 99 -18.25 -23.25 -4.17
N ASP A 100 -17.54 -24.28 -3.74
CA ASP A 100 -17.80 -24.99 -2.49
C ASP A 100 -17.23 -24.30 -1.26
N GLU A 101 -16.29 -23.35 -1.45
CA GLU A 101 -15.59 -22.64 -0.37
C GLU A 101 -16.00 -21.17 -0.24
N LEU A 102 -16.57 -20.59 -1.31
CA LEU A 102 -16.85 -19.17 -1.40
C LEU A 102 -18.33 -18.88 -1.15
N GLU A 103 -18.62 -18.07 -0.15
CA GLU A 103 -19.98 -17.55 0.06
C GLU A 103 -20.29 -16.46 -0.97
N LEU A 104 -20.93 -16.86 -2.08
CA LEU A 104 -21.30 -15.94 -3.14
C LEU A 104 -22.35 -14.92 -2.70
N SER A 105 -22.35 -13.74 -3.32
CA SER A 105 -23.23 -12.62 -2.99
C SER A 105 -24.21 -12.29 -4.13
N THR A 106 -25.42 -11.88 -3.74
CA THR A 106 -26.39 -11.31 -4.69
C THR A 106 -26.07 -9.85 -5.05
N ARG A 107 -25.18 -9.19 -4.30
CA ARG A 107 -24.84 -7.76 -4.42
C ARG A 107 -23.43 -7.51 -4.91
N LYS A 108 -22.44 -8.21 -4.33
CA LYS A 108 -21.02 -8.05 -4.67
C LYS A 108 -20.62 -9.02 -5.78
N PRO A 109 -19.85 -8.59 -6.79
CA PRO A 109 -19.26 -9.49 -7.78
C PRO A 109 -18.30 -10.50 -7.15
N ALA A 110 -18.22 -11.70 -7.73
CA ALA A 110 -17.46 -12.82 -7.16
C ALA A 110 -15.94 -12.58 -7.13
N ASP A 111 -15.37 -11.90 -8.13
CA ASP A 111 -13.95 -11.51 -8.17
C ASP A 111 -13.54 -10.68 -6.95
N ARG A 112 -14.40 -9.75 -6.53
CA ARG A 112 -14.15 -8.95 -5.31
C ARG A 112 -14.23 -9.78 -4.04
N LEU A 113 -15.12 -10.75 -3.98
CA LEU A 113 -15.22 -11.65 -2.82
C LEU A 113 -13.99 -12.57 -2.72
N ILE A 114 -13.47 -13.04 -3.84
CA ILE A 114 -12.25 -13.86 -3.89
C ILE A 114 -11.06 -13.04 -3.42
N GLU A 115 -10.90 -11.80 -3.90
CA GLU A 115 -9.83 -10.91 -3.43
C GLU A 115 -9.96 -10.57 -1.94
N GLU A 116 -11.18 -10.27 -1.48
CA GLU A 116 -11.47 -10.03 -0.06
C GLU A 116 -11.14 -11.26 0.79
N GLU A 117 -11.52 -12.46 0.36
CA GLU A 117 -11.27 -13.71 1.09
C GLU A 117 -9.78 -14.09 1.08
N GLN A 118 -9.09 -13.95 -0.04
CA GLN A 118 -7.64 -14.16 -0.10
C GLN A 118 -6.90 -13.20 0.83
N ARG A 119 -7.32 -11.92 0.85
CA ARG A 119 -6.77 -10.92 1.75
C ARG A 119 -7.05 -11.27 3.22
N ARG A 120 -8.27 -11.67 3.53
CA ARG A 120 -8.65 -12.08 4.89
C ARG A 120 -7.80 -13.25 5.38
N ARG A 121 -7.65 -14.31 4.57
CA ARG A 121 -6.82 -15.48 4.89
C ARG A 121 -5.34 -15.10 5.08
N ALA A 122 -4.84 -14.22 4.23
CA ALA A 122 -3.47 -13.73 4.30
C ALA A 122 -3.21 -12.96 5.60
N LEU A 123 -4.10 -12.03 5.97
CA LEU A 123 -3.98 -11.26 7.20
C LEU A 123 -4.18 -12.14 8.44
N GLN A 124 -5.15 -13.06 8.41
CA GLN A 124 -5.37 -14.02 9.48
C GLN A 124 -4.13 -14.90 9.74
N PHE A 125 -3.48 -15.41 8.70
CA PHE A 125 -2.25 -16.19 8.83
C PHE A 125 -1.14 -15.41 9.53
N ILE A 126 -0.97 -14.12 9.17
CA ILE A 126 0.02 -13.25 9.80
C ILE A 126 -0.35 -12.99 11.26
N GLU A 127 -1.61 -12.69 11.54
CA GLU A 127 -2.10 -12.43 12.89
C GLU A 127 -1.96 -13.67 13.80
N GLU A 128 -2.32 -14.85 13.30
CA GLU A 128 -2.13 -16.11 14.03
C GLU A 128 -0.65 -16.38 14.32
N PHE A 129 0.24 -16.09 13.34
CA PHE A 129 1.68 -16.22 13.54
C PHE A 129 2.20 -15.27 14.63
N GLU A 130 1.78 -14.00 14.59
CA GLU A 130 2.22 -12.97 15.54
C GLU A 130 1.67 -13.20 16.96
N ASN A 131 0.48 -13.79 17.08
CA ASN A 131 -0.19 -14.05 18.37
C ASN A 131 0.14 -15.42 18.97
N ASP A 132 0.87 -16.29 18.27
CA ASP A 132 1.31 -17.59 18.79
C ASP A 132 2.43 -17.41 19.81
N ALA A 133 2.08 -17.34 21.09
CA ALA A 133 3.01 -17.07 22.17
C ALA A 133 4.09 -18.15 22.32
N GLU A 134 3.78 -19.45 22.09
CA GLU A 134 4.74 -20.53 22.19
C GLU A 134 5.75 -20.49 21.04
N LYS A 135 5.27 -20.29 19.83
CA LYS A 135 6.10 -20.13 18.63
C LYS A 135 7.00 -18.90 18.76
N ARG A 136 6.44 -17.76 19.16
CA ARG A 136 7.17 -16.51 19.41
C ARG A 136 8.30 -16.71 20.42
N LYS A 137 8.01 -17.39 21.55
CA LYS A 137 9.01 -17.69 22.56
C LYS A 137 10.12 -18.56 22.00
N GLY A 138 9.79 -19.65 21.30
CA GLY A 138 10.79 -20.54 20.70
C GLY A 138 11.63 -19.86 19.61
N LEU A 139 11.07 -18.92 18.86
CA LEU A 139 11.82 -18.14 17.88
C LEU A 139 12.76 -17.13 18.55
N LEU A 140 12.36 -16.50 19.64
CA LEU A 140 13.20 -15.56 20.40
C LEU A 140 14.36 -16.22 21.17
N GLU A 141 14.40 -17.55 21.26
CA GLU A 141 15.56 -18.30 21.78
C GLU A 141 16.70 -18.42 20.75
N ARG A 142 16.48 -18.03 19.50
CA ARG A 142 17.49 -18.05 18.44
C ARG A 142 18.24 -16.72 18.40
N ASP A 143 19.55 -16.80 18.14
CA ASP A 143 20.43 -15.63 18.07
C ASP A 143 20.10 -14.64 16.94
N GLU A 144 19.28 -15.08 15.96
CA GLU A 144 18.81 -14.26 14.84
C GLU A 144 17.66 -13.32 15.19
N ASN A 145 17.10 -13.46 16.39
CA ASN A 145 15.90 -12.75 16.80
C ASN A 145 16.12 -12.05 18.14
N ILE A 146 15.64 -10.83 18.26
CA ILE A 146 15.68 -10.03 19.48
C ILE A 146 14.30 -9.48 19.82
N LEU A 147 14.17 -8.93 21.01
CA LEU A 147 12.96 -8.22 21.43
C LEU A 147 13.28 -6.73 21.60
N ILE A 148 12.56 -5.87 20.85
CA ILE A 148 12.64 -4.41 21.01
C ILE A 148 11.35 -3.95 21.68
N GLY A 149 11.43 -3.55 22.95
CA GLY A 149 10.23 -3.36 23.77
C GLY A 149 9.40 -4.65 23.87
N ASN A 150 8.22 -4.65 23.25
CA ASN A 150 7.35 -5.81 23.16
C ASN A 150 7.30 -6.46 21.76
N LEU A 151 8.07 -5.92 20.80
CA LEU A 151 8.04 -6.32 19.40
C LEU A 151 9.18 -7.30 19.08
N PRO A 152 8.91 -8.52 18.61
CA PRO A 152 9.92 -9.42 18.08
C PRO A 152 10.47 -8.90 16.76
N VAL A 153 11.78 -8.87 16.65
CA VAL A 153 12.52 -8.41 15.47
C VAL A 153 13.56 -9.47 15.11
N GLY A 154 13.62 -9.86 13.85
CA GLY A 154 14.58 -10.86 13.39
C GLY A 154 14.13 -11.50 12.09
N ARG A 155 15.02 -12.35 11.52
CA ARG A 155 14.78 -12.96 10.22
C ARG A 155 13.63 -13.98 10.19
N ASP A 156 13.18 -14.48 11.33
CA ASP A 156 12.05 -15.43 11.40
C ASP A 156 10.69 -14.73 11.43
N PHE A 157 10.66 -13.44 11.72
CA PHE A 157 9.46 -12.62 11.77
C PHE A 157 9.21 -11.86 10.45
N PRO A 158 8.04 -11.25 10.25
CA PRO A 158 7.87 -10.23 9.21
C PRO A 158 8.89 -9.09 9.42
N MET A 159 9.46 -8.56 8.35
CA MET A 159 10.33 -7.38 8.44
C MET A 159 9.54 -6.23 9.06
N ARG A 160 10.09 -5.58 10.09
CA ARG A 160 9.44 -4.49 10.80
C ARG A 160 9.66 -3.17 10.06
N VAL A 161 8.60 -2.38 9.96
CA VAL A 161 8.69 -1.05 9.35
C VAL A 161 8.94 -0.03 10.44
N LEU A 162 10.11 0.57 10.39
CA LEU A 162 10.53 1.70 11.23
C LEU A 162 10.32 2.99 10.45
N ALA A 163 9.37 3.80 10.88
CA ALA A 163 9.07 5.08 10.25
C ALA A 163 9.77 6.22 11.00
N GLU A 164 10.61 6.97 10.30
CA GLU A 164 11.32 8.10 10.87
C GLU A 164 10.48 9.37 10.83
N VAL A 165 10.31 9.96 11.99
CA VAL A 165 9.85 11.33 12.15
C VAL A 165 11.08 12.24 12.08
N ALA A 166 11.49 12.58 10.87
CA ALA A 166 12.66 13.43 10.64
C ALA A 166 12.44 14.81 11.28
N ASN A 167 13.54 15.37 11.84
CA ASN A 167 13.51 16.69 12.48
C ASN A 167 12.47 16.81 13.61
N ALA A 168 12.32 15.81 14.45
CA ALA A 168 11.34 15.77 15.54
C ALA A 168 11.33 17.05 16.42
N PRO A 169 12.50 17.69 16.76
CA PRO A 169 12.54 18.95 17.49
C PRO A 169 11.80 20.10 16.81
N LEU A 170 11.83 20.19 15.47
CA LEU A 170 11.12 21.23 14.72
C LEU A 170 9.61 20.96 14.71
N LEU A 171 9.23 19.70 14.46
CA LEU A 171 7.82 19.29 14.47
C LEU A 171 7.17 19.47 15.84
N LEU A 172 7.91 19.27 16.94
CA LEU A 172 7.44 19.58 18.29
C LEU A 172 7.14 21.06 18.43
N LYS A 173 8.08 21.93 18.05
CA LYS A 173 7.92 23.40 18.11
C LYS A 173 6.76 23.89 17.23
N GLU A 174 6.48 23.23 16.12
CA GLU A 174 5.35 23.52 15.23
C GLU A 174 4.01 22.92 15.71
N GLY A 175 4.02 22.07 16.72
CA GLY A 175 2.84 21.36 17.21
C GLY A 175 2.35 20.24 16.27
N LYS A 176 3.18 19.77 15.34
CA LYS A 176 2.86 18.77 14.31
C LYS A 176 3.37 17.37 14.61
N LEU A 177 4.21 17.22 15.63
CA LEU A 177 4.86 15.94 15.96
C LEU A 177 3.84 14.80 16.16
N ARG A 178 2.79 15.04 16.95
CA ARG A 178 1.72 14.07 17.20
C ARG A 178 1.03 13.62 15.91
N GLU A 179 0.64 14.56 15.06
CA GLU A 179 -0.07 14.28 13.80
C GLU A 179 0.78 13.39 12.87
N ARG A 180 2.09 13.68 12.78
CA ARG A 180 3.03 12.89 11.97
C ARG A 180 3.16 11.46 12.48
N ILE A 181 3.28 11.27 13.79
CA ILE A 181 3.35 9.95 14.43
C ILE A 181 2.05 9.17 14.18
N GLU A 182 0.90 9.77 14.42
CA GLU A 182 -0.40 9.13 14.18
C GLU A 182 -0.60 8.77 12.70
N TYR A 183 -0.11 9.58 11.78
CA TYR A 183 -0.12 9.26 10.35
C TYR A 183 0.69 8.00 10.06
N PHE A 184 1.91 7.86 10.56
CA PHE A 184 2.75 6.70 10.37
C PHE A 184 2.15 5.43 10.97
N ILE A 185 1.54 5.52 12.15
CA ILE A 185 0.84 4.39 12.76
C ILE A 185 -0.32 3.93 11.87
N ARG A 186 -1.15 4.87 11.39
CA ARG A 186 -2.24 4.55 10.46
C ARG A 186 -1.73 3.97 9.13
N SER A 187 -0.53 4.34 8.71
CA SER A 187 0.15 3.80 7.52
C SER A 187 0.74 2.41 7.74
N GLY A 188 0.78 1.92 8.98
CA GLY A 188 1.21 0.56 9.32
C GLY A 188 2.67 0.45 9.76
N ALA A 189 3.24 1.52 10.32
CA ALA A 189 4.53 1.45 11.00
C ALA A 189 4.45 0.51 12.22
N ASP A 190 5.45 -0.34 12.37
CA ASP A 190 5.62 -1.22 13.53
C ASP A 190 6.38 -0.53 14.66
N MET A 191 7.23 0.45 14.32
CA MET A 191 8.08 1.23 15.21
C MET A 191 8.16 2.67 14.71
N ILE A 192 8.39 3.61 15.62
CA ILE A 192 8.61 5.04 15.30
C ILE A 192 10.02 5.43 15.69
N ASP A 193 10.72 6.05 14.77
CA ASP A 193 12.01 6.67 15.01
C ASP A 193 11.87 8.19 15.12
N LEU A 194 12.58 8.79 16.08
CA LEU A 194 12.58 10.22 16.35
C LEU A 194 13.91 10.81 15.89
N GLY A 195 13.96 11.32 14.66
CA GLY A 195 15.16 11.89 14.06
C GLY A 195 15.52 13.25 14.68
N MET A 196 16.72 13.37 15.22
CA MET A 196 17.22 14.61 15.81
C MET A 196 17.85 15.51 14.74
N LEU A 197 18.13 16.76 15.09
CA LEU A 197 18.76 17.73 14.18
C LEU A 197 20.27 17.50 14.11
N ALA A 198 20.77 17.20 12.92
CA ALA A 198 22.20 16.99 12.72
C ALA A 198 23.02 18.25 13.06
N GLY A 199 24.08 18.08 13.88
CA GLY A 199 24.99 19.17 14.26
C GLY A 199 24.46 20.10 15.36
N GLU A 200 23.31 19.80 15.95
CA GLU A 200 22.76 20.50 17.11
C GLU A 200 22.72 19.55 18.33
N ASP A 201 22.63 20.11 19.53
CA ASP A 201 22.33 19.36 20.75
C ASP A 201 20.92 19.77 21.22
N ASN A 202 19.99 18.85 21.09
CA ASN A 202 18.60 19.01 21.48
C ASN A 202 18.23 18.04 22.61
N SER A 203 19.20 17.60 23.41
CA SER A 203 18.98 16.67 24.53
C SER A 203 17.93 17.16 25.52
N ASP A 204 17.85 18.46 25.74
CA ASP A 204 16.86 19.09 26.62
C ASP A 204 15.42 18.94 26.12
N LEU A 205 15.20 18.75 24.82
CA LEU A 205 13.86 18.59 24.21
C LEU A 205 13.39 17.13 24.20
N LEU A 206 14.28 16.18 24.34
CA LEU A 206 13.95 14.74 24.25
C LEU A 206 12.87 14.28 25.23
N PRO A 207 12.81 14.71 26.50
CA PRO A 207 11.72 14.34 27.38
C PRO A 207 10.34 14.69 26.83
N GLU A 208 10.17 15.91 26.30
CA GLU A 208 8.90 16.37 25.73
C GLU A 208 8.58 15.69 24.40
N ILE A 209 9.58 15.46 23.54
CA ILE A 209 9.44 14.71 22.29
C ILE A 209 8.95 13.29 22.57
N ILE A 210 9.62 12.57 23.49
CA ILE A 210 9.29 11.19 23.82
C ILE A 210 7.94 11.08 24.54
N GLU A 211 7.60 11.99 25.44
CA GLU A 211 6.28 12.06 26.08
C GLU A 211 5.17 12.26 25.03
N THR A 212 5.38 13.18 24.09
CA THR A 212 4.45 13.42 22.98
C THR A 212 4.29 12.16 22.12
N ALA A 213 5.40 11.49 21.78
CA ALA A 213 5.39 10.26 21.00
C ALA A 213 4.70 9.11 21.74
N ARG A 214 4.97 8.90 23.03
CA ARG A 214 4.30 7.89 23.85
C ARG A 214 2.79 8.13 23.97
N SER A 215 2.39 9.41 24.09
CA SER A 215 0.98 9.76 24.12
C SER A 215 0.26 9.51 22.80
N ALA A 216 0.95 9.66 21.66
CA ALA A 216 0.43 9.34 20.32
C ALA A 216 0.47 7.84 20.00
N ALA A 217 1.47 7.12 20.53
CA ALA A 217 1.79 5.72 20.22
C ALA A 217 2.12 4.90 21.47
N PRO A 218 1.17 4.66 22.39
CA PRO A 218 1.46 4.10 23.73
C PRO A 218 2.03 2.68 23.71
N ASN A 219 1.81 1.90 22.66
CA ASN A 219 2.23 0.49 22.56
C ASN A 219 3.25 0.22 21.46
N ILE A 220 3.71 1.27 20.77
CA ILE A 220 4.65 1.17 19.66
C ILE A 220 6.06 1.46 20.19
N PRO A 221 7.06 0.59 19.92
CA PRO A 221 8.43 0.88 20.29
C PRO A 221 8.95 2.17 19.65
N LEU A 222 9.68 2.96 20.43
CA LEU A 222 10.30 4.21 19.99
C LEU A 222 11.80 4.03 19.91
N SER A 223 12.40 4.64 18.88
CA SER A 223 13.84 4.85 18.80
C SER A 223 14.17 6.34 18.64
N VAL A 224 15.42 6.69 18.86
CA VAL A 224 15.94 8.03 18.60
C VAL A 224 17.14 7.90 17.67
N ASP A 225 17.11 8.63 16.56
CA ASP A 225 18.24 8.72 15.61
C ASP A 225 19.10 9.96 15.93
N SER A 226 20.24 9.67 16.50
CA SER A 226 21.30 10.64 16.79
C SER A 226 22.65 9.96 16.93
N LEU A 227 23.71 10.63 16.48
CA LEU A 227 25.10 10.26 16.76
C LEU A 227 25.67 11.04 17.96
N ASN A 228 24.92 12.00 18.51
CA ASN A 228 25.34 12.85 19.62
C ASN A 228 25.18 12.13 20.97
N PRO A 229 26.28 11.85 21.72
CA PRO A 229 26.19 11.14 22.99
C PRO A 229 25.24 11.74 24.04
N PRO A 230 25.17 13.06 24.29
CA PRO A 230 24.17 13.67 25.17
C PRO A 230 22.74 13.36 24.80
N GLU A 231 22.39 13.38 23.51
CA GLU A 231 21.03 13.03 23.05
C GLU A 231 20.73 11.56 23.23
N ILE A 232 21.72 10.67 22.95
CA ILE A 232 21.59 9.22 23.17
C ILE A 232 21.35 8.93 24.66
N GLU A 233 22.13 9.56 25.56
CA GLU A 233 21.97 9.37 27.00
C GLU A 233 20.60 9.86 27.48
N ALA A 234 20.18 11.05 27.04
CA ALA A 234 18.87 11.59 27.37
C ALA A 234 17.72 10.68 26.87
N ALA A 235 17.83 10.15 25.64
CA ALA A 235 16.86 9.22 25.09
C ALA A 235 16.76 7.94 25.92
N VAL A 236 17.88 7.34 26.30
CA VAL A 236 17.95 6.15 27.15
C VAL A 236 17.33 6.41 28.52
N ASP A 237 17.62 7.56 29.14
CA ASP A 237 17.05 7.94 30.42
C ASP A 237 15.52 8.17 30.35
N CYS A 238 15.01 8.59 29.18
CA CYS A 238 13.57 8.69 28.91
C CYS A 238 12.90 7.35 28.54
N GLY A 239 13.68 6.26 28.46
CA GLY A 239 13.17 4.90 28.29
C GLY A 239 12.76 4.54 26.87
N VAL A 240 13.49 4.95 25.85
CA VAL A 240 13.32 4.46 24.48
C VAL A 240 13.72 2.99 24.38
N GLU A 241 13.14 2.27 23.42
CA GLU A 241 13.38 0.85 23.24
C GLU A 241 14.54 0.53 22.29
N MET A 242 15.06 1.50 21.54
CA MET A 242 16.20 1.30 20.64
C MET A 242 16.91 2.63 20.38
N ILE A 243 18.18 2.58 20.02
CA ILE A 243 18.97 3.73 19.58
C ILE A 243 19.41 3.54 18.13
N LEU A 244 19.26 4.56 17.33
CA LEU A 244 19.90 4.82 16.04
C LEU A 244 20.82 6.04 16.23
N SER A 245 22.19 6.00 16.09
CA SER A 245 22.97 4.79 15.83
C SER A 245 24.27 4.84 16.63
N LEU A 246 24.92 3.71 16.76
CA LEU A 246 26.30 3.66 17.27
C LEU A 246 27.28 3.47 16.11
N ASP A 247 28.41 4.15 16.19
CA ASP A 247 29.55 3.93 15.32
C ASP A 247 30.86 3.80 16.12
N LEU A 248 31.98 3.69 15.42
CA LEU A 248 33.30 3.57 16.07
C LEU A 248 33.71 4.84 16.80
N GLY A 249 33.07 5.99 16.48
CA GLY A 249 33.34 7.29 17.08
C GLY A 249 32.61 7.51 18.40
N ASN A 250 31.34 7.14 18.51
CA ASN A 250 30.48 7.50 19.65
C ASN A 250 30.25 6.37 20.67
N TYR A 251 30.42 5.08 20.30
CA TYR A 251 30.03 3.95 21.16
C TYR A 251 30.61 4.00 22.57
N ARG A 252 31.85 4.54 22.74
CA ARG A 252 32.57 4.55 24.05
C ARG A 252 31.86 5.39 25.09
N ASP A 253 31.24 6.45 24.65
CA ASP A 253 30.65 7.46 25.53
C ASP A 253 29.30 6.95 26.09
N VAL A 254 28.54 6.18 25.29
CA VAL A 254 27.16 5.79 25.61
C VAL A 254 26.97 4.31 25.98
N ILE A 255 27.91 3.43 25.65
CA ILE A 255 27.73 1.96 25.83
C ILE A 255 27.43 1.54 27.27
N ARG A 256 27.90 2.30 28.25
CA ARG A 256 27.62 2.01 29.68
C ARG A 256 26.15 2.25 30.03
N SER A 257 25.58 3.32 29.51
CA SER A 257 24.17 3.67 29.70
C SER A 257 23.28 2.62 29.03
N LEU A 258 23.58 2.26 27.77
CA LEU A 258 22.84 1.23 27.03
C LEU A 258 22.85 -0.14 27.73
N ARG A 259 24.02 -0.57 28.24
CA ARG A 259 24.14 -1.83 29.00
C ARG A 259 23.33 -1.82 30.29
N LYS A 260 23.37 -0.71 31.04
CA LYS A 260 22.63 -0.57 32.30
C LYS A 260 21.13 -0.68 32.09
N ASN A 261 20.63 -0.14 30.97
CA ASN A 261 19.20 -0.10 30.66
C ASN A 261 18.76 -1.22 29.69
N SER A 262 19.70 -2.07 29.22
CA SER A 262 19.46 -3.15 28.25
C SER A 262 18.79 -2.65 26.96
N VAL A 263 19.22 -1.48 26.47
CA VAL A 263 18.69 -0.88 25.25
C VAL A 263 19.49 -1.37 24.04
N PRO A 264 18.85 -2.04 23.05
CA PRO A 264 19.50 -2.41 21.81
C PRO A 264 19.84 -1.20 20.95
N ALA A 265 20.83 -1.36 20.06
CA ALA A 265 21.24 -0.29 19.17
C ALA A 265 21.54 -0.76 17.76
N VAL A 266 21.20 0.08 16.79
CA VAL A 266 21.69 -0.05 15.41
C VAL A 266 23.14 0.35 15.37
N ILE A 267 23.99 -0.46 14.71
CA ILE A 267 25.43 -0.21 14.56
C ILE A 267 25.77 0.10 13.11
N LEU A 268 26.57 1.17 12.91
CA LEU A 268 27.03 1.65 11.61
C LEU A 268 28.52 1.31 11.38
N PRO A 269 28.93 1.03 10.14
CA PRO A 269 30.32 0.73 9.79
C PRO A 269 31.17 1.98 9.61
N THR A 270 30.97 3.02 10.41
CA THR A 270 31.61 4.33 10.26
C THR A 270 32.37 4.76 11.53
N ASP A 271 33.15 5.81 11.42
CA ASP A 271 33.69 6.60 12.53
C ASP A 271 33.45 8.07 12.21
N TYR A 272 32.33 8.60 12.70
CA TYR A 272 31.91 9.97 12.41
C TYR A 272 32.90 11.00 12.96
N ASN A 273 33.51 10.74 14.13
CA ASN A 273 34.44 11.65 14.76
C ASN A 273 35.75 11.81 13.96
N GLU A 274 36.20 10.70 13.34
CA GLU A 274 37.39 10.69 12.47
C GLU A 274 37.06 10.98 11.01
N GLY A 275 35.76 11.09 10.65
CA GLY A 275 35.28 11.23 9.28
C GLY A 275 35.60 10.00 8.41
N TRP A 276 35.80 8.84 9.03
CA TRP A 276 36.11 7.61 8.32
C TRP A 276 34.84 6.84 7.90
N VAL A 277 34.84 6.38 6.66
CA VAL A 277 33.82 5.53 6.07
C VAL A 277 34.49 4.41 5.28
N PRO A 278 33.91 3.18 5.27
CA PRO A 278 34.50 2.06 4.53
C PRO A 278 34.44 2.29 3.02
N GLU A 279 35.48 1.88 2.31
CA GLU A 279 35.55 1.97 0.84
C GLU A 279 35.15 0.67 0.15
N THR A 280 35.31 -0.48 0.82
CA THR A 280 35.03 -1.81 0.27
C THR A 280 33.95 -2.55 1.05
N VAL A 281 33.39 -3.61 0.45
CA VAL A 281 32.44 -4.51 1.08
C VAL A 281 33.04 -5.15 2.34
N GLU A 282 34.30 -5.59 2.24
CA GLU A 282 35.03 -6.24 3.33
C GLU A 282 35.24 -5.30 4.51
N GLU A 283 35.74 -4.08 4.25
CA GLU A 283 35.92 -3.06 5.30
C GLU A 283 34.62 -2.73 6.01
N ARG A 284 33.51 -2.66 5.27
CA ARG A 284 32.17 -2.40 5.80
C ARG A 284 31.75 -3.49 6.78
N VAL A 285 31.91 -4.75 6.39
CA VAL A 285 31.58 -5.88 7.26
C VAL A 285 32.52 -5.99 8.45
N GLU A 286 33.82 -5.83 8.25
CA GLU A 286 34.83 -5.86 9.32
C GLU A 286 34.60 -4.74 10.37
N ALA A 287 34.21 -3.54 9.93
CA ALA A 287 33.88 -2.45 10.83
C ALA A 287 32.66 -2.77 11.70
N LEU A 288 31.60 -3.35 11.10
CA LEU A 288 30.42 -3.81 11.86
C LEU A 288 30.78 -4.91 12.85
N GLU A 289 31.54 -5.93 12.44
CA GLU A 289 32.00 -7.02 13.32
C GLU A 289 32.87 -6.49 14.48
N LYS A 290 33.76 -5.53 14.19
CA LYS A 290 34.59 -4.84 15.19
C LYS A 290 33.72 -4.09 16.20
N LEU A 291 32.74 -3.30 15.72
CA LEU A 291 31.86 -2.52 16.59
C LEU A 291 30.93 -3.45 17.42
N LYS A 292 30.34 -4.49 16.82
CA LYS A 292 29.61 -5.54 17.51
C LYS A 292 30.43 -6.11 18.68
N GLY A 293 31.71 -6.43 18.43
CA GLY A 293 32.64 -6.90 19.47
C GLY A 293 32.85 -5.91 20.62
N LYS A 294 32.67 -4.59 20.38
CA LYS A 294 32.75 -3.53 21.41
C LYS A 294 31.41 -3.34 22.13
N CYS A 295 30.30 -3.64 21.48
CA CYS A 295 28.94 -3.49 22.03
C CYS A 295 28.47 -4.72 22.82
N ARG A 296 29.36 -5.66 23.19
CA ARG A 296 28.98 -6.83 24.01
C ARG A 296 28.17 -6.44 25.23
N GLY A 297 27.07 -7.15 25.45
CA GLY A 297 26.16 -6.95 26.59
C GLY A 297 24.92 -6.10 26.28
N ILE A 298 24.75 -5.72 25.04
CA ILE A 298 23.48 -5.27 24.45
C ILE A 298 23.23 -6.05 23.17
N ASP A 299 21.98 -6.12 22.75
CA ASP A 299 21.61 -6.60 21.43
C ASP A 299 21.95 -5.53 20.39
N VAL A 300 22.45 -5.98 19.24
CA VAL A 300 22.79 -5.08 18.13
C VAL A 300 22.01 -5.43 16.88
N ILE A 301 21.70 -4.42 16.10
CA ILE A 301 21.11 -4.53 14.76
C ILE A 301 22.15 -3.94 13.79
N ALA A 302 22.62 -4.73 12.84
CA ALA A 302 23.63 -4.24 11.91
C ALA A 302 23.02 -3.47 10.75
N ASP A 303 23.48 -2.26 10.50
CA ASP A 303 23.19 -1.53 9.28
C ASP A 303 24.42 -1.51 8.36
N PRO A 304 24.47 -2.36 7.32
CA PRO A 304 25.54 -2.32 6.32
C PRO A 304 25.51 -1.06 5.45
N VAL A 305 24.56 -0.18 5.63
CA VAL A 305 24.26 1.06 4.90
C VAL A 305 23.83 0.76 3.45
N LEU A 306 22.56 0.94 3.18
CA LEU A 306 22.03 0.84 1.81
C LEU A 306 22.32 2.15 1.07
N ASP A 307 23.33 2.16 0.21
CA ASP A 307 23.69 3.35 -0.57
C ASP A 307 22.67 3.62 -1.69
N PRO A 308 22.40 4.89 -2.02
CA PRO A 308 21.63 5.25 -3.20
C PRO A 308 22.27 4.75 -4.49
N VAL A 309 21.46 4.57 -5.52
CA VAL A 309 21.94 4.19 -6.86
C VAL A 309 22.99 5.21 -7.34
N ASN A 310 24.15 4.73 -7.75
CA ASN A 310 25.26 5.54 -8.28
C ASN A 310 25.86 6.58 -7.28
N SER A 311 25.56 6.51 -6.00
CA SER A 311 26.27 7.29 -4.96
C SER A 311 27.62 6.64 -4.62
N ARG A 312 27.58 5.45 -4.03
CA ARG A 312 28.74 4.53 -3.92
C ARG A 312 28.43 3.30 -4.76
N SER A 313 27.67 2.37 -4.24
CA SER A 313 27.12 1.26 -5.01
C SER A 313 26.02 0.54 -4.23
N ILE A 314 24.80 0.61 -4.70
CA ILE A 314 23.70 -0.20 -4.14
C ILE A 314 24.01 -1.71 -4.23
N VAL A 315 24.73 -2.14 -5.28
CA VAL A 315 25.12 -3.53 -5.45
C VAL A 315 26.11 -3.96 -4.36
N GLU A 316 27.10 -3.15 -4.07
CA GLU A 316 28.06 -3.41 -2.97
C GLU A 316 27.37 -3.37 -1.60
N SER A 317 26.38 -2.51 -1.40
CA SER A 317 25.56 -2.49 -0.19
C SER A 317 24.82 -3.81 0.00
N VAL A 318 24.21 -4.34 -1.06
CA VAL A 318 23.54 -5.66 -1.06
C VAL A 318 24.56 -6.78 -0.80
N MET A 319 25.75 -6.71 -1.39
CA MET A 319 26.83 -7.68 -1.15
C MET A 319 27.34 -7.62 0.29
N ALA A 320 27.50 -6.42 0.87
CA ALA A 320 27.88 -6.26 2.27
C ALA A 320 26.84 -6.84 3.23
N CYS A 321 25.56 -6.57 2.95
CA CYS A 321 24.44 -7.17 3.68
C CYS A 321 24.50 -8.71 3.62
N ARG A 322 24.66 -9.27 2.43
CA ARG A 322 24.79 -10.72 2.22
C ARG A 322 25.98 -11.29 2.99
N MET A 323 27.14 -10.67 2.87
CA MET A 323 28.36 -11.12 3.54
C MET A 323 28.20 -11.07 5.07
N TYR A 324 27.58 -10.01 5.60
CA TYR A 324 27.33 -9.89 7.03
C TYR A 324 26.38 -10.98 7.54
N THR A 325 25.25 -11.20 6.87
CA THR A 325 24.24 -12.19 7.29
C THR A 325 24.71 -13.63 7.17
N GLU A 326 25.67 -13.93 6.32
CA GLU A 326 26.31 -15.25 6.24
C GLU A 326 27.29 -15.52 7.39
N ARG A 327 27.86 -14.48 7.99
CA ARG A 327 28.85 -14.57 9.05
C ARG A 327 28.28 -14.35 10.45
N ASN A 328 27.18 -13.61 10.54
CA ASN A 328 26.63 -13.14 11.80
C ASN A 328 25.13 -13.44 11.89
N PRO A 329 24.61 -13.82 13.08
CA PRO A 329 23.20 -14.07 13.28
C PRO A 329 22.38 -12.80 13.51
N ASP A 330 22.99 -11.69 13.91
CA ASP A 330 22.28 -10.48 14.35
C ASP A 330 21.24 -10.00 13.36
N PRO A 331 20.13 -9.38 13.80
CA PRO A 331 19.19 -8.71 12.94
C PRO A 331 19.87 -7.64 12.07
N VAL A 332 19.35 -7.44 10.88
CA VAL A 332 19.89 -6.49 9.90
C VAL A 332 18.88 -5.43 9.55
N PHE A 333 19.37 -4.22 9.41
CA PHE A 333 18.63 -3.01 9.10
C PHE A 333 18.81 -2.62 7.63
N PHE A 334 17.77 -2.11 7.00
CA PHE A 334 17.79 -1.62 5.61
C PHE A 334 17.21 -0.21 5.55
N GLY A 335 18.06 0.77 5.30
CA GLY A 335 17.68 2.16 5.07
C GLY A 335 17.04 2.34 3.69
N VAL A 336 15.80 1.88 3.51
CA VAL A 336 15.08 1.92 2.22
C VAL A 336 14.90 3.36 1.74
N GLY A 337 14.67 4.29 2.68
CA GLY A 337 14.57 5.72 2.40
C GLY A 337 15.77 6.28 1.64
N ASN A 338 16.97 5.80 1.90
CA ASN A 338 18.19 6.22 1.20
C ASN A 338 18.09 6.03 -0.33
N VAL A 339 17.34 5.04 -0.77
CA VAL A 339 17.15 4.77 -2.20
C VAL A 339 15.91 5.49 -2.74
N THR A 340 14.78 5.37 -2.07
CA THR A 340 13.50 5.90 -2.56
C THR A 340 13.48 7.43 -2.60
N GLU A 341 14.10 8.09 -1.63
CA GLU A 341 14.21 9.56 -1.59
C GLU A 341 15.12 10.13 -2.70
N LEU A 342 16.10 9.36 -3.15
CA LEU A 342 17.12 9.80 -4.10
C LEU A 342 16.99 9.19 -5.50
N LEU A 343 15.87 8.50 -5.79
CA LEU A 343 15.55 7.94 -7.11
C LEU A 343 14.30 8.62 -7.67
N ASP A 344 14.38 9.19 -8.88
CA ASP A 344 13.22 9.80 -9.54
C ASP A 344 12.31 8.74 -10.17
N ALA A 345 11.65 7.98 -9.32
CA ALA A 345 10.67 6.95 -9.66
C ALA A 345 9.57 6.89 -8.59
N ASP A 346 8.39 6.37 -8.97
CA ASP A 346 7.35 6.09 -7.97
C ASP A 346 7.84 5.07 -6.95
N SER A 347 7.69 5.36 -5.66
CA SER A 347 8.25 4.56 -4.55
C SER A 347 7.71 3.14 -4.48
N THR A 348 6.47 2.90 -4.88
CA THR A 348 5.76 1.61 -4.72
C THR A 348 6.53 0.41 -5.28
N GLY A 349 7.02 0.53 -6.55
CA GLY A 349 7.80 -0.55 -7.17
C GLY A 349 9.19 -0.72 -6.58
N VAL A 350 9.82 0.40 -6.19
CA VAL A 350 11.14 0.42 -5.55
C VAL A 350 11.06 -0.22 -4.17
N ASN A 351 10.12 0.20 -3.34
CA ASN A 351 9.88 -0.35 -2.00
C ASN A 351 9.56 -1.85 -2.04
N ALA A 352 8.71 -2.28 -2.98
CA ALA A 352 8.40 -3.70 -3.15
C ALA A 352 9.65 -4.54 -3.50
N LEU A 353 10.50 -4.04 -4.40
CA LEU A 353 11.73 -4.73 -4.81
C LEU A 353 12.77 -4.76 -3.68
N LEU A 354 12.97 -3.64 -2.98
CA LEU A 354 13.89 -3.57 -1.85
C LEU A 354 13.46 -4.46 -0.68
N ALA A 355 12.15 -4.53 -0.39
CA ALA A 355 11.62 -5.50 0.57
C ALA A 355 11.84 -6.95 0.10
N GLY A 356 11.77 -7.22 -1.21
CA GLY A 356 12.13 -8.52 -1.78
C GLY A 356 13.60 -8.88 -1.54
N PHE A 357 14.51 -7.95 -1.80
CA PHE A 357 15.94 -8.13 -1.47
C PHE A 357 16.13 -8.32 0.03
N GLY A 358 15.46 -7.50 0.85
CA GLY A 358 15.51 -7.63 2.30
C GLY A 358 15.11 -9.02 2.78
N MET A 359 14.02 -9.58 2.26
CA MET A 359 13.58 -10.93 2.60
C MET A 359 14.65 -11.99 2.25
N GLU A 360 15.23 -11.93 1.05
CA GLU A 360 16.23 -12.89 0.59
C GLU A 360 17.58 -12.76 1.33
N LEU A 361 17.88 -11.56 1.81
CA LEU A 361 19.09 -11.24 2.59
C LEU A 361 18.91 -11.47 4.10
N GLY A 362 17.70 -11.73 4.58
CA GLY A 362 17.42 -11.91 6.01
C GLY A 362 17.35 -10.60 6.80
N VAL A 363 17.01 -9.49 6.13
CA VAL A 363 16.76 -8.18 6.76
C VAL A 363 15.58 -8.27 7.73
N SER A 364 15.67 -7.54 8.82
CA SER A 364 14.68 -7.56 9.91
C SER A 364 13.93 -6.24 10.06
N ILE A 365 14.55 -5.12 9.68
CA ILE A 365 13.97 -3.77 9.79
C ILE A 365 14.09 -3.06 8.44
N LEU A 366 12.98 -2.47 7.98
CA LEU A 366 12.88 -1.58 6.82
C LEU A 366 12.63 -0.16 7.33
N PHE A 367 13.50 0.78 6.99
CA PHE A 367 13.47 2.14 7.51
C PHE A 367 13.17 3.16 6.40
N THR A 368 12.27 4.12 6.68
CA THR A 368 11.91 5.18 5.73
C THR A 368 11.37 6.44 6.42
N PRO A 369 11.76 7.66 5.97
CA PRO A 369 11.29 8.93 6.51
C PRO A 369 10.06 9.52 5.81
N GLU A 370 9.79 9.22 4.54
CA GLU A 370 8.76 9.90 3.70
C GLU A 370 8.92 11.44 3.66
N GLU A 371 10.10 11.93 3.33
CA GLU A 371 10.36 13.38 3.27
C GLU A 371 10.05 14.00 1.91
N SER A 372 10.34 13.30 0.81
CA SER A 372 10.00 13.78 -0.54
C SER A 372 8.59 13.40 -0.97
N GLY A 373 7.98 14.22 -1.82
CA GLY A 373 6.65 13.93 -2.35
C GLY A 373 6.54 12.61 -3.13
N LYS A 374 7.64 12.12 -3.73
CA LYS A 374 7.71 10.83 -4.43
C LYS A 374 7.80 9.62 -3.49
N ALA A 375 8.23 9.84 -2.25
CA ALA A 375 8.28 8.82 -1.21
C ALA A 375 7.04 8.82 -0.29
N LEU A 376 6.10 9.73 -0.51
CA LEU A 376 4.86 9.79 0.27
C LEU A 376 4.08 8.48 0.15
N GLY A 377 3.76 7.84 1.28
CA GLY A 377 3.11 6.53 1.34
C GLY A 377 4.08 5.36 1.49
N SER A 378 5.40 5.59 1.53
CA SER A 378 6.41 4.53 1.65
C SER A 378 6.24 3.65 2.88
N VAL A 379 5.79 4.19 4.00
CA VAL A 379 5.50 3.40 5.22
C VAL A 379 4.41 2.38 4.94
N HIS A 380 3.32 2.79 4.29
CA HIS A 380 2.23 1.89 3.91
C HIS A 380 2.69 0.84 2.89
N GLU A 381 3.47 1.26 1.90
CA GLU A 381 4.02 0.38 0.86
C GLU A 381 4.94 -0.68 1.45
N LEU A 382 5.85 -0.29 2.35
CA LEU A 382 6.76 -1.21 3.04
C LEU A 382 6.01 -2.15 3.99
N SER A 383 4.98 -1.67 4.70
CA SER A 383 4.13 -2.52 5.54
C SER A 383 3.41 -3.59 4.70
N ALA A 384 2.87 -3.22 3.54
CA ALA A 384 2.26 -4.17 2.62
C ALA A 384 3.31 -5.12 1.98
N ALA A 385 4.47 -4.59 1.57
CA ALA A 385 5.56 -5.37 1.00
C ALA A 385 6.13 -6.39 1.99
N SER A 386 6.39 -5.99 3.24
CA SER A 386 6.86 -6.88 4.30
C SER A 386 5.91 -8.07 4.49
N LYS A 387 4.61 -7.81 4.60
CA LYS A 387 3.58 -8.86 4.73
C LYS A 387 3.54 -9.77 3.51
N MET A 388 3.62 -9.19 2.31
CA MET A 388 3.65 -9.94 1.04
C MET A 388 4.88 -10.84 0.97
N MET A 389 6.07 -10.35 1.33
CA MET A 389 7.31 -11.13 1.33
C MET A 389 7.32 -12.20 2.41
N PHE A 390 6.78 -11.91 3.59
CA PHE A 390 6.62 -12.90 4.65
C PHE A 390 5.71 -14.07 4.22
N LEU A 391 4.58 -13.78 3.58
CA LEU A 391 3.69 -14.81 3.02
C LEU A 391 4.39 -15.63 1.93
N ALA A 392 5.13 -14.97 1.02
CA ALA A 392 5.88 -15.63 -0.06
C ALA A 392 6.90 -16.61 0.51
N ARG A 393 7.68 -16.18 1.49
CA ARG A 393 8.67 -17.01 2.18
C ARG A 393 8.04 -18.22 2.86
N ASN A 394 6.96 -18.04 3.62
CA ASN A 394 6.29 -19.13 4.34
C ASN A 394 5.63 -20.14 3.39
N ARG A 395 5.18 -19.72 2.21
CA ARG A 395 4.62 -20.60 1.19
C ARG A 395 5.68 -21.23 0.28
N GLY A 396 6.93 -20.76 0.33
CA GLY A 396 7.98 -21.17 -0.62
C GLY A 396 7.63 -20.80 -2.07
N SER A 397 6.99 -19.68 -2.30
CA SER A 397 6.50 -19.23 -3.61
C SER A 397 6.94 -17.80 -3.93
N VAL A 398 6.85 -17.43 -5.22
CA VAL A 398 7.01 -16.02 -5.61
C VAL A 398 5.92 -15.15 -4.98
N PRO A 399 6.15 -13.84 -4.73
CA PRO A 399 5.19 -12.92 -4.11
C PRO A 399 4.07 -12.51 -5.09
N LYS A 400 3.29 -13.49 -5.54
CA LYS A 400 2.20 -13.32 -6.50
C LYS A 400 0.94 -14.04 -6.01
N ASP A 401 -0.22 -13.39 -6.15
CA ASP A 401 -1.54 -13.92 -5.81
C ASP A 401 -1.66 -14.43 -4.34
N LEU A 402 -1.04 -13.68 -3.42
CA LEU A 402 -1.00 -14.01 -1.99
C LEU A 402 -2.09 -13.31 -1.15
N GLY A 403 -3.01 -12.57 -1.79
CA GLY A 403 -4.06 -11.79 -1.12
C GLY A 403 -3.64 -10.37 -0.73
N ILE A 404 -2.33 -10.08 -0.70
CA ILE A 404 -1.76 -8.74 -0.51
C ILE A 404 -0.98 -8.37 -1.76
N ASN A 405 -1.11 -7.13 -2.23
CA ASN A 405 -0.38 -6.65 -3.40
C ASN A 405 -0.22 -5.12 -3.38
N LEU A 406 0.71 -4.63 -4.19
CA LEU A 406 1.02 -3.21 -4.39
C LEU A 406 0.76 -2.74 -5.83
N VAL A 407 -0.13 -3.42 -6.55
CA VAL A 407 -0.52 -3.02 -7.91
C VAL A 407 -1.52 -1.88 -7.81
N LEU A 408 -1.10 -0.66 -8.19
CA LEU A 408 -1.91 0.56 -8.06
C LEU A 408 -2.36 1.11 -9.42
N PHE A 409 -1.43 1.27 -10.39
CA PHE A 409 -1.71 1.94 -11.66
C PHE A 409 -1.96 1.00 -12.84
N LYS A 410 -1.69 -0.29 -12.68
CA LYS A 410 -1.86 -1.30 -13.73
C LYS A 410 -2.69 -2.46 -13.21
N ASP A 411 -3.32 -3.18 -14.12
CA ASP A 411 -4.04 -4.40 -13.76
C ASP A 411 -3.08 -5.60 -13.68
N LYS A 412 -3.34 -6.53 -12.76
CA LYS A 412 -2.61 -7.79 -12.65
C LYS A 412 -2.75 -8.65 -13.90
N ARG A 413 -3.88 -8.52 -14.61
CA ARG A 413 -4.21 -9.29 -15.80
C ARG A 413 -4.37 -8.38 -17.00
N LYS A 414 -4.08 -8.91 -18.19
CA LYS A 414 -4.40 -8.20 -19.42
C LYS A 414 -5.93 -8.09 -19.55
N PRO A 415 -6.46 -6.88 -19.83
CA PRO A 415 -7.89 -6.75 -20.10
C PRO A 415 -8.23 -7.62 -21.32
N SER A 416 -9.32 -8.39 -21.22
CA SER A 416 -9.84 -9.13 -22.35
C SER A 416 -10.36 -8.11 -23.38
N ARG A 417 -9.75 -8.06 -24.56
CA ARG A 417 -10.22 -7.21 -25.65
C ARG A 417 -11.42 -7.90 -26.32
N ILE A 418 -12.61 -7.53 -25.91
CA ILE A 418 -13.79 -7.78 -26.74
C ILE A 418 -13.75 -6.73 -27.84
N VAL A 419 -13.33 -7.13 -29.05
CA VAL A 419 -13.43 -6.27 -30.23
C VAL A 419 -14.86 -6.35 -30.73
N GLU A 420 -15.68 -5.37 -30.33
CA GLU A 420 -16.97 -5.16 -30.99
C GLU A 420 -16.72 -4.51 -32.36
N GLU A 421 -17.08 -5.18 -33.43
CA GLU A 421 -17.23 -4.52 -34.73
C GLU A 421 -18.48 -3.62 -34.70
N ILE A 422 -18.29 -2.38 -34.25
CA ILE A 422 -19.36 -1.38 -34.22
C ILE A 422 -19.37 -0.69 -35.59
N SER A 423 -20.33 -1.06 -36.43
CA SER A 423 -20.54 -0.44 -37.74
C SER A 423 -21.47 0.77 -37.64
N VAL A 424 -20.97 1.86 -37.06
CA VAL A 424 -21.67 3.16 -36.99
C VAL A 424 -20.71 4.27 -37.48
N PRO A 425 -21.23 5.39 -37.99
CA PRO A 425 -20.38 6.53 -38.34
C PRO A 425 -19.57 6.98 -37.11
N THR A 426 -18.27 7.11 -37.27
CA THR A 426 -17.36 7.61 -36.26
C THR A 426 -16.95 9.02 -36.58
N ILE A 427 -17.04 9.93 -35.62
CA ILE A 427 -16.64 11.33 -35.74
C ILE A 427 -15.41 11.53 -34.86
N GLU A 428 -14.35 12.03 -35.44
CA GLU A 428 -13.18 12.46 -34.70
C GLU A 428 -13.47 13.79 -33.98
N ALA A 429 -13.26 13.81 -32.65
CA ALA A 429 -13.56 14.98 -31.85
C ALA A 429 -12.36 15.95 -31.85
N GLU A 430 -12.51 17.11 -32.50
CA GLU A 430 -11.46 18.14 -32.59
C GLU A 430 -11.39 19.05 -31.34
N GLY A 431 -12.43 19.10 -30.53
CA GLY A 431 -12.53 20.01 -29.38
C GLY A 431 -12.78 21.46 -29.78
N GLY A 432 -12.30 22.40 -28.96
CA GLY A 432 -12.27 23.84 -29.34
C GLY A 432 -13.45 24.70 -28.87
N MET A 433 -14.21 24.26 -27.86
CA MET A 433 -15.24 25.14 -27.30
C MET A 433 -14.62 26.36 -26.59
N LYS A 434 -15.21 27.54 -26.85
CA LYS A 434 -14.81 28.78 -26.19
C LYS A 434 -15.34 28.76 -24.75
N PHE A 435 -14.49 29.17 -23.81
CA PHE A 435 -14.89 29.36 -22.43
C PHE A 435 -16.01 30.42 -22.34
N VAL A 436 -17.09 30.08 -21.69
CA VAL A 436 -18.18 31.00 -21.36
C VAL A 436 -18.48 30.86 -19.87
N ARG A 437 -18.38 31.95 -19.14
CA ARG A 437 -18.64 31.97 -17.70
C ARG A 437 -20.08 31.53 -17.38
N ASP A 438 -20.22 30.65 -16.39
CA ASP A 438 -21.54 30.28 -15.87
C ASP A 438 -22.09 31.40 -15.00
N ARG A 439 -23.38 31.71 -15.17
CA ARG A 439 -24.07 32.72 -14.34
C ARG A 439 -24.23 32.32 -12.88
N CYS A 440 -24.14 31.04 -12.56
CA CYS A 440 -24.16 30.56 -11.18
C CYS A 440 -22.84 30.79 -10.44
N GLY A 441 -21.75 31.16 -11.15
CA GLY A 441 -20.43 31.36 -10.56
C GLY A 441 -19.37 30.41 -11.10
N SER A 442 -18.26 30.29 -10.37
CA SER A 442 -17.14 29.42 -10.70
C SER A 442 -16.74 28.58 -9.49
N PHE A 443 -16.32 27.34 -9.72
CA PHE A 443 -15.84 26.49 -8.63
C PHE A 443 -14.32 26.50 -8.55
N LYS A 444 -13.80 26.66 -7.33
CA LYS A 444 -12.42 26.36 -6.98
C LYS A 444 -12.39 25.00 -6.30
N ILE A 445 -11.59 24.08 -6.85
CA ILE A 445 -11.45 22.71 -6.34
C ILE A 445 -10.06 22.58 -5.73
N MET A 446 -9.98 21.93 -4.57
CA MET A 446 -8.73 21.65 -3.85
C MET A 446 -8.85 20.34 -3.09
N VAL A 447 -7.71 19.75 -2.74
CA VAL A 447 -7.61 18.60 -1.85
C VAL A 447 -6.95 19.09 -0.57
N GLU A 448 -7.66 19.01 0.55
CA GLU A 448 -7.23 19.46 1.87
C GLU A 448 -7.70 18.45 2.92
N ASP A 449 -6.89 18.18 3.93
CA ASP A 449 -7.21 17.30 5.07
C ASP A 449 -7.80 15.93 4.65
N GLY A 450 -7.23 15.33 3.61
CA GLY A 450 -7.71 14.03 3.11
C GLY A 450 -9.08 14.06 2.45
N ARG A 451 -9.57 15.22 2.03
CA ARG A 451 -10.87 15.41 1.37
C ARG A 451 -10.80 16.35 0.18
N ILE A 452 -11.71 16.16 -0.76
CA ILE A 452 -11.92 17.09 -1.86
C ILE A 452 -12.84 18.20 -1.37
N LYS A 453 -12.46 19.44 -1.61
CA LYS A 453 -13.24 20.62 -1.30
C LYS A 453 -13.53 21.43 -2.55
N ALA A 454 -14.80 21.65 -2.84
CA ALA A 454 -15.28 22.45 -3.97
C ALA A 454 -15.98 23.72 -3.43
N VAL A 455 -15.43 24.89 -3.71
CA VAL A 455 -15.95 26.18 -3.25
C VAL A 455 -16.52 26.93 -4.43
N LEU A 456 -17.81 27.29 -4.35
CA LEU A 456 -18.47 28.16 -5.32
C LEU A 456 -18.14 29.62 -5.01
N TYR A 457 -17.72 30.35 -6.01
CA TYR A 457 -17.47 31.80 -5.97
C TYR A 457 -18.45 32.55 -6.89
N ASP A 458 -19.07 33.58 -6.34
CA ASP A 458 -19.66 34.65 -7.17
C ASP A 458 -18.62 35.76 -7.31
N LYS A 459 -18.07 35.93 -8.51
CA LYS A 459 -16.91 36.80 -8.79
C LYS A 459 -15.71 36.40 -7.92
N THR A 460 -15.49 37.15 -6.82
CA THR A 460 -14.37 36.96 -5.88
C THR A 460 -14.79 36.43 -4.51
N GLU A 461 -16.10 36.45 -4.22
CA GLU A 461 -16.61 36.08 -2.92
C GLU A 461 -16.98 34.60 -2.86
N PRO A 462 -16.52 33.84 -1.86
CA PRO A 462 -16.95 32.47 -1.64
C PRO A 462 -18.40 32.44 -1.15
N VAL A 463 -19.25 31.65 -1.79
CA VAL A 463 -20.69 31.57 -1.49
C VAL A 463 -21.01 30.35 -0.64
N ILE A 464 -20.47 29.17 -1.06
CA ILE A 464 -20.72 27.89 -0.39
C ILE A 464 -19.59 26.92 -0.72
N ALA A 465 -19.26 26.06 0.22
CA ALA A 465 -18.29 25.00 0.06
C ALA A 465 -18.91 23.61 0.24
N PHE A 466 -18.47 22.65 -0.56
CA PHE A 466 -18.83 21.26 -0.48
C PHE A 466 -17.57 20.43 -0.21
N THR A 467 -17.68 19.38 0.60
CA THR A 467 -16.55 18.51 0.88
C THR A 467 -16.98 17.03 0.86
N SER A 468 -16.18 16.18 0.24
CA SER A 468 -16.37 14.73 0.19
C SER A 468 -15.05 14.03 -0.18
N ASP A 469 -14.99 12.72 0.01
CA ASP A 469 -13.98 11.82 -0.52
C ASP A 469 -14.32 11.30 -1.93
N SER A 470 -15.51 11.66 -2.47
CA SER A 470 -16.01 11.18 -3.75
C SER A 470 -16.44 12.33 -4.66
N ALA A 471 -15.86 12.36 -5.85
CA ALA A 471 -16.24 13.28 -6.93
C ALA A 471 -17.72 13.17 -7.28
N LYS A 472 -18.22 11.92 -7.35
CA LYS A 472 -19.61 11.64 -7.68
C LYS A 472 -20.58 12.31 -6.71
N ARG A 473 -20.35 12.16 -5.41
CA ARG A 473 -21.20 12.79 -4.38
C ARG A 473 -21.17 14.32 -4.49
N LEU A 474 -20.02 14.89 -4.80
CA LEU A 474 -19.87 16.35 -4.95
C LEU A 474 -20.64 16.88 -6.15
N TYR A 475 -20.43 16.33 -7.36
CA TYR A 475 -21.12 16.86 -8.53
C TYR A 475 -22.64 16.58 -8.50
N GLU A 476 -23.10 15.44 -7.95
CA GLU A 476 -24.51 15.17 -7.78
C GLU A 476 -25.19 16.20 -6.87
N GLU A 477 -24.56 16.54 -5.73
CA GLU A 477 -25.10 17.54 -4.80
C GLU A 477 -25.10 18.95 -5.40
N ILE A 478 -24.04 19.35 -6.10
CA ILE A 478 -23.92 20.64 -6.78
C ILE A 478 -24.98 20.79 -7.87
N ILE A 479 -25.21 19.74 -8.68
CA ILE A 479 -26.21 19.74 -9.75
C ILE A 479 -27.63 19.74 -9.16
N ASN A 480 -27.91 18.95 -8.14
CA ASN A 480 -29.22 18.90 -7.48
C ASN A 480 -29.62 20.27 -6.91
N ARG A 481 -28.64 21.04 -6.43
CA ARG A 481 -28.85 22.41 -5.95
C ARG A 481 -28.93 23.46 -7.07
N LYS A 482 -28.81 23.05 -8.34
CA LYS A 482 -28.85 23.91 -9.52
C LYS A 482 -27.77 25.02 -9.48
N LEU A 483 -26.60 24.71 -8.96
CA LEU A 483 -25.45 25.63 -8.87
C LEU A 483 -24.56 25.63 -10.11
N VAL A 484 -24.94 24.87 -11.13
CA VAL A 484 -24.37 24.87 -12.48
C VAL A 484 -25.50 25.00 -13.48
N SER A 485 -25.40 25.96 -14.40
CA SER A 485 -26.44 26.24 -15.39
C SER A 485 -26.05 25.87 -16.84
N ARG A 486 -24.76 25.57 -17.07
CA ARG A 486 -24.21 25.23 -18.37
C ARG A 486 -23.71 23.79 -18.38
N LEU A 487 -24.00 23.06 -19.45
CA LEU A 487 -23.55 21.67 -19.61
C LEU A 487 -22.03 21.56 -19.68
N GLU A 488 -21.39 22.51 -20.34
CA GLU A 488 -19.93 22.57 -20.46
C GLU A 488 -19.26 22.74 -19.10
N HIS A 489 -19.82 23.58 -18.22
CA HIS A 489 -19.35 23.77 -16.86
C HIS A 489 -19.58 22.53 -16.00
N ALA A 490 -20.71 21.85 -16.16
CA ALA A 490 -20.98 20.59 -15.46
C ALA A 490 -19.99 19.48 -15.88
N ALA A 491 -19.68 19.40 -17.19
CA ALA A 491 -18.70 18.45 -17.71
C ALA A 491 -17.28 18.74 -17.18
N TYR A 492 -16.86 20.00 -17.23
CA TYR A 492 -15.59 20.46 -16.67
C TYR A 492 -15.48 20.15 -15.17
N LEU A 493 -16.52 20.52 -14.39
CA LEU A 493 -16.57 20.27 -12.95
C LEU A 493 -16.43 18.76 -12.63
N GLY A 494 -17.13 17.91 -13.38
CA GLY A 494 -17.05 16.47 -13.22
C GLY A 494 -15.64 15.92 -13.49
N ALA A 495 -14.98 16.44 -14.54
CA ALA A 495 -13.61 16.06 -14.89
C ALA A 495 -12.59 16.52 -13.82
N GLU A 496 -12.68 17.76 -13.35
CA GLU A 496 -11.79 18.28 -12.30
C GLU A 496 -11.99 17.59 -10.95
N LEU A 497 -13.24 17.35 -10.53
CA LEU A 497 -13.51 16.60 -9.32
C LEU A 497 -12.98 15.16 -9.39
N GLN A 498 -13.08 14.52 -10.56
CA GLN A 498 -12.53 13.17 -10.76
C GLN A 498 -11.00 13.16 -10.68
N LYS A 499 -10.32 14.18 -11.25
CA LYS A 499 -8.86 14.34 -11.08
C LYS A 499 -8.50 14.51 -9.60
N ALA A 500 -9.23 15.34 -8.87
CA ALA A 500 -9.02 15.54 -7.43
C ALA A 500 -9.24 14.24 -6.62
N GLU A 501 -10.24 13.41 -6.96
CA GLU A 501 -10.45 12.10 -6.34
C GLU A 501 -9.30 11.13 -6.62
N ILE A 502 -8.78 11.11 -7.85
CA ILE A 502 -7.62 10.28 -8.21
C ILE A 502 -6.39 10.77 -7.43
N ALA A 503 -6.14 12.08 -7.38
CA ALA A 503 -5.04 12.66 -6.62
C ALA A 503 -5.11 12.27 -5.13
N LEU A 504 -6.30 12.40 -4.52
CA LEU A 504 -6.53 11.99 -3.14
C LEU A 504 -6.21 10.51 -2.90
N ARG A 505 -6.64 9.63 -3.81
CA ARG A 505 -6.42 8.18 -3.68
C ARG A 505 -4.99 7.74 -3.91
N THR A 506 -4.23 8.50 -4.70
CA THR A 506 -2.84 8.17 -5.08
C THR A 506 -1.79 8.93 -4.28
N GLY A 507 -2.21 9.85 -3.39
CA GLY A 507 -1.30 10.74 -2.68
C GLY A 507 -0.64 11.81 -3.57
N LYS A 508 -1.09 11.96 -4.84
CA LYS A 508 -0.52 12.94 -5.78
C LYS A 508 -1.05 14.34 -5.51
N GLY A 509 -0.21 15.34 -5.73
CA GLY A 509 -0.63 16.76 -5.66
C GLY A 509 -1.69 17.07 -6.72
N TYR A 510 -2.77 17.75 -6.33
CA TYR A 510 -3.81 18.22 -7.23
C TYR A 510 -3.71 19.74 -7.44
N VAL A 511 -3.67 20.14 -8.69
CA VAL A 511 -3.78 21.54 -9.11
C VAL A 511 -4.85 21.63 -10.19
N GLN A 512 -5.86 22.47 -9.95
CA GLN A 512 -6.97 22.66 -10.88
C GLN A 512 -6.47 23.19 -12.22
N ASP A 513 -7.06 22.75 -13.31
CA ASP A 513 -6.71 23.07 -14.73
C ASP A 513 -5.40 22.45 -15.23
N PHE A 514 -4.61 21.78 -14.38
CA PHE A 514 -3.41 21.07 -14.81
C PHE A 514 -3.67 19.58 -15.03
N GLU A 515 -2.88 18.95 -15.89
CA GLU A 515 -2.91 17.51 -16.05
C GLU A 515 -2.39 16.82 -14.76
N LEU A 516 -3.08 15.77 -14.32
CA LEU A 516 -2.68 15.03 -13.14
C LEU A 516 -1.44 14.17 -13.37
N PHE A 517 -1.29 13.62 -14.57
CA PHE A 517 -0.15 12.80 -14.98
C PHE A 517 0.52 13.42 -16.17
N GLU A 518 1.74 13.92 -16.00
CA GLU A 518 2.58 14.36 -17.08
C GLU A 518 3.16 13.14 -17.82
N ARG A 519 3.19 13.18 -19.14
CA ARG A 519 3.90 12.17 -19.92
C ARG A 519 5.40 12.36 -19.69
N SER A 520 6.13 11.29 -19.37
CA SER A 520 7.58 11.36 -19.34
C SER A 520 8.08 11.72 -20.75
N ALA A 521 9.20 12.44 -20.85
CA ALA A 521 9.83 12.86 -22.09
C ALA A 521 10.09 11.69 -23.08
N LEU A 522 10.18 10.45 -22.59
CA LEU A 522 10.31 9.25 -23.41
C LEU A 522 9.07 8.92 -24.26
N PHE A 523 7.90 9.49 -23.93
CA PHE A 523 6.63 9.24 -24.63
C PHE A 523 6.13 10.44 -25.42
N GLU A 524 6.83 11.58 -25.42
CA GLU A 524 6.43 12.79 -26.13
C GLU A 524 6.47 12.65 -27.66
N ASN A 525 7.22 11.69 -28.19
CA ASN A 525 7.42 11.51 -29.64
C ASN A 525 6.43 10.55 -30.31
N GLY A 526 5.28 10.28 -29.71
CA GLY A 526 4.15 9.65 -30.42
C GLY A 526 4.36 8.20 -30.90
N GLN A 527 5.41 7.52 -30.46
CA GLN A 527 5.60 6.09 -30.74
C GLN A 527 4.96 5.26 -29.64
N ARG A 528 3.76 4.77 -29.89
CA ARG A 528 3.14 3.64 -29.19
C ARG A 528 3.29 2.39 -30.05
#